data_58caf2c20e6a7b4deb7da02d301e74c0
#
_entry.id   58caf2c20e6a7b4deb7da02d301e74c0
#
_cell.length_a   1.000
_cell.length_b   1.000
_cell.length_c   1.000
_cell.angle_alpha   90.00
_cell.angle_beta   90.00
_cell.angle_gamma   90.00
#
_symmetry.space_group_name_H-M   'P 1'
#
loop_
_entity.id
_entity.type
_entity.pdbx_description
1 polymer ?
#
loop_
_entity_poly.entity_id
_entity_poly.type
_entity_poly.pdbx_seq_one_letter_code
_entity_poly.pdbx_strand_id
1 'polypeptide(L)'
;VRGDASLLTKPQIAIVGSRNPSKLGLATARGFAQSLAQCGLVITSGLALGIDAASHQGALDVNAGTIAVAGTGPDRVYPASHKTLAEAIIKTGAIVSELPPGTTAKAANFPRRNRIISGLSMGLLVVEAARQSGSLITARLALEQNREVFAIPGSIHNPLARGCNALIREGAKLVETTQDILEELNLYFPDNQQDNLTNSADFQSTLDLEQQTLLNLILFDSTSIDDLVGQTGSAVENIASMLLVLELHGYIEAVAGGCYRRMR
;
A
#
# COMPACT_ATOMS: atom_id res chain seq x y z
N VAL A 1 4.96 -11.09 -22.40
CA VAL A 1 4.68 -9.69 -21.99
C VAL A 1 3.50 -9.17 -22.79
N ARG A 2 2.61 -8.43 -22.13
CA ARG A 2 1.50 -7.72 -22.73
C ARG A 2 1.52 -6.27 -22.22
N GLY A 3 1.68 -5.29 -23.11
CA GLY A 3 1.91 -3.89 -22.79
C GLY A 3 3.35 -3.47 -23.13
N ASP A 4 3.87 -2.45 -22.42
CA ASP A 4 5.20 -1.89 -22.69
C ASP A 4 6.32 -2.73 -22.05
N ALA A 5 7.00 -3.52 -22.86
CA ALA A 5 8.12 -4.34 -22.42
C ALA A 5 9.38 -3.52 -22.03
N SER A 6 9.50 -2.27 -22.46
CA SER A 6 10.65 -1.41 -22.12
C SER A 6 10.74 -1.12 -20.63
N LEU A 7 9.64 -1.21 -19.90
CA LEU A 7 9.60 -1.03 -18.44
C LEU A 7 10.41 -2.10 -17.68
N LEU A 8 10.62 -3.28 -18.27
CA LEU A 8 11.38 -4.36 -17.62
C LEU A 8 12.84 -4.01 -17.35
N THR A 9 13.38 -3.03 -18.07
CA THR A 9 14.77 -2.59 -17.92
C THR A 9 14.91 -1.33 -17.07
N LYS A 10 13.79 -0.74 -16.63
CA LYS A 10 13.80 0.45 -15.77
C LYS A 10 13.96 0.07 -14.30
N PRO A 11 14.49 0.98 -13.46
CA PRO A 11 14.52 0.78 -12.01
C PRO A 11 13.10 0.48 -11.48
N GLN A 12 12.97 -0.57 -10.66
CA GLN A 12 11.68 -1.05 -10.17
C GLN A 12 11.72 -1.30 -8.68
N ILE A 13 10.58 -1.07 -8.03
CA ILE A 13 10.34 -1.48 -6.65
C ILE A 13 9.09 -2.35 -6.58
N ALA A 14 9.16 -3.44 -5.83
CA ALA A 14 8.01 -4.28 -5.58
C ALA A 14 7.23 -3.78 -4.37
N ILE A 15 5.89 -3.77 -4.46
CA ILE A 15 5.00 -3.50 -3.32
C ILE A 15 4.03 -4.67 -3.20
N VAL A 16 4.02 -5.31 -2.03
CA VAL A 16 3.18 -6.49 -1.76
C VAL A 16 2.56 -6.40 -0.37
N GLY A 17 1.53 -7.22 -0.11
CA GLY A 17 0.92 -7.25 1.20
C GLY A 17 -0.31 -8.14 1.30
N SER A 18 -1.18 -7.80 2.24
CA SER A 18 -2.44 -8.50 2.49
C SER A 18 -3.38 -8.45 1.30
N ARG A 19 -4.07 -9.56 1.02
CA ARG A 19 -5.19 -9.60 0.07
C ARG A 19 -6.47 -9.03 0.65
N ASN A 20 -6.54 -8.92 1.97
CA ASN A 20 -7.66 -8.33 2.70
C ASN A 20 -7.12 -7.30 3.70
N PRO A 21 -6.58 -6.18 3.21
CA PRO A 21 -5.98 -5.15 4.04
C PRO A 21 -7.03 -4.28 4.73
N SER A 22 -6.57 -3.47 5.69
CA SER A 22 -7.36 -2.36 6.23
C SER A 22 -7.52 -1.25 5.19
N LYS A 23 -8.47 -0.33 5.41
CA LYS A 23 -8.59 0.89 4.57
C LYS A 23 -7.30 1.71 4.62
N LEU A 24 -6.69 1.82 5.81
CA LEU A 24 -5.41 2.51 5.99
C LEU A 24 -4.30 1.82 5.18
N GLY A 25 -4.21 0.49 5.22
CA GLY A 25 -3.24 -0.27 4.42
C GLY A 25 -3.39 -0.04 2.91
N LEU A 26 -4.63 0.05 2.41
CA LEU A 26 -4.90 0.40 1.00
C LEU A 26 -4.40 1.82 0.68
N ALA A 27 -4.72 2.80 1.53
CA ALA A 27 -4.30 4.18 1.36
C ALA A 27 -2.76 4.31 1.41
N THR A 28 -2.12 3.64 2.37
CA THR A 28 -0.66 3.60 2.52
C THR A 28 0.01 3.01 1.27
N ALA A 29 -0.45 1.84 0.80
CA ALA A 29 0.12 1.22 -0.40
C ALA A 29 -0.03 2.10 -1.64
N ARG A 30 -1.19 2.75 -1.81
CA ARG A 30 -1.46 3.65 -2.92
C ARG A 30 -0.57 4.89 -2.85
N GLY A 31 -0.43 5.51 -1.66
CA GLY A 31 0.41 6.69 -1.44
C GLY A 31 1.90 6.41 -1.69
N PHE A 32 2.44 5.32 -1.14
CA PHE A 32 3.83 4.91 -1.42
C PHE A 32 4.05 4.64 -2.91
N ALA A 33 3.10 3.95 -3.57
CA ALA A 33 3.21 3.69 -5.00
C ALA A 33 3.21 4.97 -5.83
N GLN A 34 2.35 5.95 -5.50
CA GLN A 34 2.32 7.26 -6.14
C GLN A 34 3.66 7.99 -5.99
N SER A 35 4.15 8.13 -4.77
CA SER A 35 5.38 8.86 -4.47
C SER A 35 6.61 8.21 -5.12
N LEU A 36 6.75 6.87 -5.01
CA LEU A 36 7.85 6.14 -5.64
C LEU A 36 7.81 6.22 -7.17
N ALA A 37 6.60 6.17 -7.75
CA ALA A 37 6.40 6.32 -9.18
C ALA A 37 6.73 7.75 -9.67
N GLN A 38 6.40 8.79 -8.91
CA GLN A 38 6.80 10.18 -9.18
C GLN A 38 8.33 10.37 -9.13
N CYS A 39 9.02 9.58 -8.31
CA CYS A 39 10.48 9.50 -8.31
C CYS A 39 11.05 8.67 -9.48
N GLY A 40 10.24 8.25 -10.45
CA GLY A 40 10.69 7.54 -11.65
C GLY A 40 10.88 6.03 -11.49
N LEU A 41 10.47 5.45 -10.36
CA LEU A 41 10.49 4.00 -10.16
C LEU A 41 9.25 3.34 -10.77
N VAL A 42 9.45 2.21 -11.44
CA VAL A 42 8.34 1.38 -11.90
C VAL A 42 7.80 0.55 -10.71
N ILE A 43 6.50 0.59 -10.49
CA ILE A 43 5.87 -0.19 -9.42
C ILE A 43 5.59 -1.60 -9.93
N THR A 44 6.17 -2.61 -9.30
CA THR A 44 5.98 -4.02 -9.64
C THR A 44 5.18 -4.73 -8.56
N SER A 45 4.14 -5.47 -8.94
CA SER A 45 3.32 -6.23 -8.01
C SER A 45 2.64 -7.44 -8.69
N GLY A 46 1.79 -8.14 -7.94
CA GLY A 46 1.24 -9.43 -8.37
C GLY A 46 -0.18 -9.40 -8.91
N LEU A 47 -0.82 -8.25 -9.04
CA LEU A 47 -2.22 -8.13 -9.46
C LEU A 47 -3.23 -8.85 -8.53
N ALA A 48 -2.84 -9.22 -7.31
CA ALA A 48 -3.74 -9.81 -6.33
C ALA A 48 -4.70 -8.76 -5.75
N LEU A 49 -5.76 -9.22 -5.06
CA LEU A 49 -6.63 -8.33 -4.29
C LEU A 49 -5.83 -7.57 -3.22
N GLY A 50 -6.33 -6.44 -2.78
CA GLY A 50 -5.79 -5.68 -1.66
C GLY A 50 -4.57 -4.83 -2.04
N ILE A 51 -3.46 -5.03 -1.34
CA ILE A 51 -2.26 -4.18 -1.46
C ILE A 51 -1.71 -4.14 -2.89
N ASP A 52 -1.64 -5.28 -3.58
CA ASP A 52 -1.15 -5.32 -4.96
C ASP A 52 -1.96 -4.40 -5.89
N ALA A 53 -3.29 -4.50 -5.81
CA ALA A 53 -4.18 -3.66 -6.63
C ALA A 53 -4.06 -2.17 -6.27
N ALA A 54 -3.97 -1.84 -4.99
CA ALA A 54 -3.80 -0.46 -4.52
C ALA A 54 -2.48 0.14 -5.02
N SER A 55 -1.40 -0.66 -5.03
CA SER A 55 -0.10 -0.24 -5.53
C SER A 55 -0.10 0.03 -7.03
N HIS A 56 -0.72 -0.84 -7.83
CA HIS A 56 -0.90 -0.59 -9.26
C HIS A 56 -1.72 0.67 -9.51
N GLN A 57 -2.83 0.85 -8.76
CA GLN A 57 -3.67 2.04 -8.88
C GLN A 57 -2.89 3.30 -8.53
N GLY A 58 -2.06 3.30 -7.49
CA GLY A 58 -1.22 4.43 -7.11
C GLY A 58 -0.28 4.88 -8.24
N ALA A 59 0.39 3.94 -8.91
CA ALA A 59 1.21 4.28 -10.08
C ALA A 59 0.39 4.85 -11.25
N LEU A 60 -0.78 4.27 -11.51
CA LEU A 60 -1.68 4.74 -12.59
C LEU A 60 -2.24 6.13 -12.31
N ASP A 61 -2.51 6.49 -11.05
CA ASP A 61 -3.04 7.81 -10.67
C ASP A 61 -2.10 8.97 -11.04
N VAL A 62 -0.79 8.68 -11.09
CA VAL A 62 0.24 9.66 -11.49
C VAL A 62 0.72 9.41 -12.93
N ASN A 63 -0.05 8.67 -13.72
CA ASN A 63 0.27 8.30 -15.11
C ASN A 63 1.65 7.63 -15.29
N ALA A 64 2.13 6.92 -14.26
CA ALA A 64 3.38 6.20 -14.30
C ALA A 64 3.19 4.74 -14.72
N GLY A 65 4.29 4.13 -15.20
CA GLY A 65 4.31 2.72 -15.57
C GLY A 65 4.25 1.78 -14.37
N THR A 66 3.51 0.67 -14.51
CA THR A 66 3.49 -0.40 -13.50
C THR A 66 3.54 -1.77 -14.15
N ILE A 67 4.19 -2.74 -13.49
CA ILE A 67 4.34 -4.11 -13.99
C ILE A 67 3.53 -5.06 -13.10
N ALA A 68 2.54 -5.71 -13.68
CA ALA A 68 1.80 -6.79 -13.05
C ALA A 68 2.41 -8.14 -13.45
N VAL A 69 3.00 -8.85 -12.49
CA VAL A 69 3.47 -10.21 -12.75
C VAL A 69 2.30 -11.16 -12.51
N ALA A 70 1.89 -11.92 -13.54
CA ALA A 70 0.72 -12.78 -13.49
C ALA A 70 1.07 -14.22 -13.08
N GLY A 71 0.20 -14.87 -12.30
CA GLY A 71 0.25 -16.31 -12.02
C GLY A 71 -0.58 -17.15 -12.98
N THR A 72 -0.99 -16.55 -14.11
CA THR A 72 -1.72 -17.13 -15.24
C THR A 72 -0.99 -16.82 -16.54
N GLY A 73 -1.46 -17.32 -17.67
CA GLY A 73 -0.98 -16.82 -18.97
C GLY A 73 -1.25 -15.31 -19.11
N PRO A 74 -0.46 -14.58 -19.93
CA PRO A 74 -0.56 -13.13 -20.04
C PRO A 74 -1.88 -12.65 -20.70
N ASP A 75 -2.59 -13.56 -21.32
CA ASP A 75 -3.92 -13.38 -21.92
C ASP A 75 -5.07 -13.51 -20.92
N ARG A 76 -4.79 -13.94 -19.68
CA ARG A 76 -5.79 -14.19 -18.65
C ARG A 76 -5.59 -13.32 -17.41
N VAL A 77 -6.67 -12.71 -16.97
CA VAL A 77 -6.66 -11.88 -15.74
C VAL A 77 -7.20 -12.66 -14.55
N TYR A 78 -6.46 -12.68 -13.47
CA TYR A 78 -6.88 -13.23 -12.19
C TYR A 78 -6.46 -12.31 -11.02
N PRO A 79 -7.40 -11.96 -10.13
CA PRO A 79 -8.82 -12.30 -10.12
C PRO A 79 -9.60 -11.61 -11.26
N ALA A 80 -10.75 -12.17 -11.64
CA ALA A 80 -11.57 -11.64 -12.75
C ALA A 80 -12.09 -10.21 -12.47
N SER A 81 -12.28 -9.85 -11.19
CA SER A 81 -12.63 -8.49 -10.76
C SER A 81 -11.60 -7.43 -11.14
N HIS A 82 -10.34 -7.81 -11.41
CA HIS A 82 -9.27 -6.88 -11.79
C HIS A 82 -9.14 -6.70 -13.32
N LYS A 83 -10.16 -7.09 -14.10
CA LYS A 83 -10.12 -6.93 -15.57
C LYS A 83 -9.89 -5.47 -15.97
N THR A 84 -10.63 -4.53 -15.41
CA THR A 84 -10.49 -3.09 -15.69
C THR A 84 -9.11 -2.57 -15.27
N LEU A 85 -8.60 -2.98 -14.11
CA LEU A 85 -7.27 -2.61 -13.65
C LEU A 85 -6.19 -3.17 -14.60
N ALA A 86 -6.31 -4.43 -15.01
CA ALA A 86 -5.38 -5.04 -15.97
C ALA A 86 -5.38 -4.32 -17.32
N GLU A 87 -6.55 -3.91 -17.82
CA GLU A 87 -6.68 -3.12 -19.04
C GLU A 87 -6.04 -1.73 -18.91
N ALA A 88 -6.16 -1.10 -17.73
CA ALA A 88 -5.49 0.17 -17.44
C ALA A 88 -3.96 -0.02 -17.38
N ILE A 89 -3.47 -1.06 -16.71
CA ILE A 89 -2.04 -1.38 -16.63
C ILE A 89 -1.44 -1.56 -18.04
N ILE A 90 -2.10 -2.27 -18.93
CA ILE A 90 -1.59 -2.53 -20.28
C ILE A 90 -1.39 -1.26 -21.12
N LYS A 91 -2.12 -0.18 -20.81
CA LYS A 91 -2.03 1.10 -21.56
C LYS A 91 -0.73 1.87 -21.26
N THR A 92 -0.26 1.84 -20.03
CA THR A 92 0.91 2.60 -19.58
C THR A 92 1.99 1.75 -18.94
N GLY A 93 1.72 0.46 -18.76
CA GLY A 93 2.56 -0.52 -18.08
C GLY A 93 2.60 -1.85 -18.82
N ALA A 94 2.84 -2.93 -18.07
CA ALA A 94 2.91 -4.28 -18.64
C ALA A 94 2.34 -5.35 -17.71
N ILE A 95 1.77 -6.38 -18.31
CA ILE A 95 1.51 -7.67 -17.66
C ILE A 95 2.57 -8.66 -18.13
N VAL A 96 3.24 -9.28 -17.17
CA VAL A 96 4.35 -10.22 -17.40
C VAL A 96 3.99 -11.58 -16.84
N SER A 97 4.28 -12.64 -17.58
CA SER A 97 4.11 -14.02 -17.12
C SER A 97 5.18 -14.93 -17.69
N GLU A 98 5.66 -15.89 -16.90
CA GLU A 98 6.50 -16.99 -17.36
C GLU A 98 5.66 -18.17 -17.96
N LEU A 99 4.34 -18.10 -17.81
CA LEU A 99 3.43 -19.15 -18.22
C LEU A 99 2.94 -18.91 -19.66
N PRO A 100 2.75 -19.95 -20.47
CA PRO A 100 2.24 -19.80 -21.82
C PRO A 100 0.81 -19.24 -21.84
N PRO A 101 0.41 -18.55 -22.93
CA PRO A 101 -0.96 -18.14 -23.14
C PRO A 101 -1.96 -19.31 -22.93
N GLY A 102 -3.16 -18.99 -22.46
CA GLY A 102 -4.19 -19.97 -22.13
C GLY A 102 -4.05 -20.61 -20.75
N THR A 103 -2.93 -20.45 -20.04
CA THR A 103 -2.74 -21.04 -18.71
C THR A 103 -3.70 -20.44 -17.70
N THR A 104 -4.52 -21.28 -17.08
CA THR A 104 -5.50 -20.88 -16.05
C THR A 104 -4.85 -20.67 -14.69
N ALA A 105 -5.59 -20.03 -13.78
CA ALA A 105 -5.16 -19.84 -12.40
C ALA A 105 -5.04 -21.19 -11.67
N LYS A 106 -3.85 -21.50 -11.15
CA LYS A 106 -3.57 -22.65 -10.28
C LYS A 106 -2.87 -22.14 -9.03
N ALA A 107 -3.28 -22.64 -7.86
CA ALA A 107 -2.74 -22.18 -6.56
C ALA A 107 -1.20 -22.23 -6.51
N ALA A 108 -0.58 -23.26 -7.05
CA ALA A 108 0.86 -23.44 -7.07
C ALA A 108 1.63 -22.39 -7.93
N ASN A 109 0.97 -21.75 -8.88
CA ASN A 109 1.61 -20.77 -9.76
C ASN A 109 1.92 -19.45 -9.00
N PHE A 110 1.09 -19.07 -8.03
CA PHE A 110 1.25 -17.79 -7.35
C PHE A 110 2.50 -17.69 -6.49
N PRO A 111 2.85 -18.68 -5.63
CA PRO A 111 4.13 -18.66 -4.93
C PRO A 111 5.34 -18.71 -5.87
N ARG A 112 5.27 -19.52 -6.94
CA ARG A 112 6.35 -19.61 -7.93
C ARG A 112 6.58 -18.30 -8.67
N ARG A 113 5.49 -17.59 -9.03
CA ARG A 113 5.55 -16.30 -9.69
C ARG A 113 6.22 -15.23 -8.81
N ASN A 114 6.09 -15.30 -7.48
CA ASN A 114 6.60 -14.26 -6.56
C ASN A 114 8.11 -14.03 -6.70
N ARG A 115 8.90 -15.04 -7.10
CA ARG A 115 10.32 -14.88 -7.38
C ARG A 115 10.61 -13.91 -8.53
N ILE A 116 9.65 -13.74 -9.44
CA ILE A 116 9.79 -12.80 -10.57
C ILE A 116 9.50 -11.38 -10.08
N ILE A 117 8.53 -11.20 -9.17
CA ILE A 117 8.24 -9.90 -8.55
C ILE A 117 9.50 -9.39 -7.84
N SER A 118 10.09 -10.19 -6.95
CA SER A 118 11.30 -9.81 -6.22
C SER A 118 12.52 -9.68 -7.15
N GLY A 119 12.66 -10.59 -8.12
CA GLY A 119 13.81 -10.62 -9.03
C GLY A 119 13.90 -9.43 -9.98
N LEU A 120 12.77 -8.89 -10.43
CA LEU A 120 12.72 -7.68 -11.26
C LEU A 120 13.02 -6.40 -10.49
N SER A 121 12.85 -6.41 -9.17
CA SER A 121 12.87 -5.21 -8.33
C SER A 121 14.20 -5.02 -7.62
N MET A 122 14.56 -3.76 -7.36
CA MET A 122 15.74 -3.39 -6.55
C MET A 122 15.48 -3.67 -5.06
N GLY A 123 14.24 -3.51 -4.61
CA GLY A 123 13.78 -3.78 -3.27
C GLY A 123 12.30 -4.14 -3.23
N LEU A 124 11.84 -4.59 -2.08
CA LEU A 124 10.47 -5.04 -1.83
C LEU A 124 9.89 -4.35 -0.60
N LEU A 125 8.79 -3.62 -0.78
CA LEU A 125 8.00 -3.04 0.31
C LEU A 125 6.84 -3.97 0.70
N VAL A 126 6.72 -4.29 1.99
CA VAL A 126 5.59 -5.02 2.57
C VAL A 126 4.76 -4.04 3.42
N VAL A 127 3.50 -3.77 2.98
CA VAL A 127 2.64 -2.78 3.63
C VAL A 127 1.86 -3.38 4.80
N GLU A 128 1.11 -4.43 4.59
CA GLU A 128 0.41 -5.20 5.63
C GLU A 128 0.57 -6.69 5.38
N ALA A 129 0.91 -7.43 6.41
CA ALA A 129 1.03 -8.89 6.34
C ALA A 129 0.67 -9.53 7.69
N ALA A 130 -0.24 -10.49 7.68
CA ALA A 130 -0.38 -11.42 8.79
C ALA A 130 0.82 -12.40 8.80
N ARG A 131 1.08 -13.08 9.93
CA ARG A 131 2.22 -14.02 10.07
C ARG A 131 2.26 -15.16 9.04
N GLN A 132 1.11 -15.52 8.47
CA GLN A 132 1.00 -16.58 7.46
C GLN A 132 0.68 -16.01 6.07
N SER A 133 0.96 -14.72 5.83
CA SER A 133 0.71 -14.08 4.55
C SER A 133 1.63 -14.62 3.45
N GLY A 134 1.08 -14.82 2.25
CA GLY A 134 1.87 -15.16 1.06
C GLY A 134 2.87 -14.06 0.65
N SER A 135 2.67 -12.81 1.08
CA SER A 135 3.63 -11.72 0.88
C SER A 135 4.96 -11.95 1.61
N LEU A 136 4.94 -12.66 2.74
CA LEU A 136 6.18 -13.03 3.45
C LEU A 136 7.02 -14.06 2.65
N ILE A 137 6.39 -14.86 1.78
CA ILE A 137 7.13 -15.71 0.84
C ILE A 137 7.90 -14.83 -0.15
N THR A 138 7.28 -13.76 -0.65
CA THR A 138 7.95 -12.84 -1.57
C THR A 138 9.10 -12.10 -0.87
N ALA A 139 8.93 -11.73 0.40
CA ALA A 139 9.99 -11.10 1.19
C ALA A 139 11.21 -12.03 1.38
N ARG A 140 10.99 -13.31 1.67
CA ARG A 140 12.09 -14.29 1.76
C ARG A 140 12.79 -14.47 0.41
N LEU A 141 12.04 -14.58 -0.68
CA LEU A 141 12.62 -14.67 -2.02
C LEU A 141 13.42 -13.42 -2.40
N ALA A 142 13.00 -12.24 -1.96
CA ALA A 142 13.75 -11.00 -2.13
C ALA A 142 15.12 -11.07 -1.41
N LEU A 143 15.14 -11.48 -0.15
CA LEU A 143 16.37 -11.68 0.62
C LEU A 143 17.30 -12.73 -0.03
N GLU A 144 16.76 -13.87 -0.47
CA GLU A 144 17.51 -14.91 -1.19
C GLU A 144 18.13 -14.39 -2.50
N GLN A 145 17.57 -13.35 -3.07
CA GLN A 145 18.03 -12.69 -4.30
C GLN A 145 18.88 -11.44 -4.02
N ASN A 146 19.31 -11.22 -2.77
CA ASN A 146 20.04 -10.04 -2.32
C ASN A 146 19.33 -8.72 -2.67
N ARG A 147 18.01 -8.67 -2.42
CA ARG A 147 17.19 -7.47 -2.55
C ARG A 147 16.86 -6.92 -1.18
N GLU A 148 16.85 -5.60 -1.06
CA GLU A 148 16.43 -4.94 0.15
C GLU A 148 14.95 -5.22 0.45
N VAL A 149 14.64 -5.43 1.72
CA VAL A 149 13.26 -5.65 2.19
C VAL A 149 12.89 -4.54 3.16
N PHE A 150 11.80 -3.87 2.82
CA PHE A 150 11.21 -2.78 3.56
C PHE A 150 9.87 -3.23 4.15
N ALA A 151 9.54 -2.76 5.35
CA ALA A 151 8.27 -3.08 5.97
C ALA A 151 7.68 -1.88 6.71
N ILE A 152 6.39 -1.63 6.49
CA ILE A 152 5.64 -0.64 7.24
C ILE A 152 5.37 -1.18 8.63
N PRO A 153 5.77 -0.46 9.71
CA PRO A 153 5.48 -0.88 11.07
C PRO A 153 3.98 -0.72 11.39
N GLY A 154 3.53 -1.36 12.44
CA GLY A 154 2.18 -1.18 12.93
C GLY A 154 1.98 -1.72 14.33
N SER A 155 0.80 -1.46 14.91
CA SER A 155 0.46 -1.86 16.27
C SER A 155 0.64 -3.37 16.48
N ILE A 156 1.24 -3.75 17.61
CA ILE A 156 1.39 -5.15 18.02
C ILE A 156 0.05 -5.87 18.22
N HIS A 157 -1.02 -5.12 18.42
CA HIS A 157 -2.39 -5.62 18.55
C HIS A 157 -3.07 -5.83 17.19
N ASN A 158 -2.56 -5.21 16.11
CA ASN A 158 -3.08 -5.40 14.77
C ASN A 158 -2.55 -6.72 14.14
N PRO A 159 -3.41 -7.71 13.87
CA PRO A 159 -2.98 -8.96 13.24
C PRO A 159 -2.30 -8.78 11.88
N LEU A 160 -2.67 -7.75 11.13
CA LEU A 160 -2.12 -7.45 9.80
C LEU A 160 -0.73 -6.78 9.87
N ALA A 161 -0.33 -6.22 11.02
CA ALA A 161 1.00 -5.67 11.21
C ALA A 161 2.02 -6.72 11.69
N ARG A 162 1.56 -7.86 12.21
CA ARG A 162 2.44 -8.86 12.85
C ARG A 162 3.49 -9.44 11.91
N GLY A 163 3.19 -9.57 10.63
CA GLY A 163 4.14 -10.04 9.62
C GLY A 163 5.21 -8.99 9.30
N CYS A 164 4.81 -7.73 9.14
CA CYS A 164 5.73 -6.61 8.93
C CYS A 164 6.66 -6.42 10.14
N ASN A 165 6.11 -6.40 11.36
CA ASN A 165 6.89 -6.31 12.58
C ASN A 165 7.86 -7.51 12.77
N ALA A 166 7.50 -8.70 12.26
CA ALA A 166 8.40 -9.84 12.26
C ALA A 166 9.55 -9.66 11.28
N LEU A 167 9.27 -9.18 10.05
CA LEU A 167 10.31 -8.86 9.06
C LEU A 167 11.29 -7.80 9.57
N ILE A 168 10.78 -6.73 10.21
CA ILE A 168 11.64 -5.69 10.81
C ILE A 168 12.57 -6.30 11.87
N ARG A 169 12.05 -7.17 12.72
CA ARG A 169 12.85 -7.85 13.74
C ARG A 169 13.88 -8.82 13.13
N GLU A 170 13.62 -9.34 11.93
CA GLU A 170 14.53 -10.20 11.17
C GLU A 170 15.53 -9.41 10.32
N GLY A 171 15.48 -8.06 10.37
CA GLY A 171 16.44 -7.17 9.71
C GLY A 171 15.89 -6.42 8.51
N ALA A 172 14.60 -6.54 8.17
CA ALA A 172 14.02 -5.66 7.17
C ALA A 172 14.01 -4.21 7.65
N LYS A 173 14.27 -3.27 6.74
CA LYS A 173 14.25 -1.84 7.04
C LYS A 173 12.84 -1.39 7.41
N LEU A 174 12.69 -0.78 8.58
CA LEU A 174 11.48 -0.07 8.95
C LEU A 174 11.33 1.17 8.06
N VAL A 175 10.15 1.38 7.50
CA VAL A 175 9.84 2.48 6.59
C VAL A 175 8.60 3.21 7.06
N GLU A 176 8.72 4.53 7.21
CA GLU A 176 7.64 5.45 7.50
C GLU A 176 7.37 6.39 6.32
N THR A 177 8.41 6.67 5.53
CA THR A 177 8.38 7.58 4.39
C THR A 177 8.96 6.96 3.13
N THR A 178 8.64 7.53 1.97
CA THR A 178 9.27 7.15 0.68
C THR A 178 10.77 7.40 0.71
N GLN A 179 11.22 8.44 1.42
CA GLN A 179 12.62 8.81 1.53
C GLN A 179 13.46 7.70 2.17
N ASP A 180 12.93 6.98 3.17
CA ASP A 180 13.63 5.86 3.80
C ASP A 180 14.01 4.76 2.79
N ILE A 181 13.15 4.55 1.78
CA ILE A 181 13.39 3.58 0.71
C ILE A 181 14.44 4.11 -0.27
N LEU A 182 14.32 5.37 -0.69
CA LEU A 182 15.22 5.97 -1.66
C LEU A 182 16.65 6.06 -1.13
N GLU A 183 16.82 6.42 0.14
CA GLU A 183 18.12 6.46 0.82
C GLU A 183 18.77 5.08 0.88
N GLU A 184 18.03 4.05 1.29
CA GLU A 184 18.56 2.69 1.40
C GLU A 184 18.97 2.13 0.02
N LEU A 185 18.21 2.45 -1.02
CA LEU A 185 18.52 2.04 -2.40
C LEU A 185 19.61 2.92 -3.05
N ASN A 186 20.16 3.90 -2.34
CA ASN A 186 21.11 4.89 -2.86
C ASN A 186 20.61 5.60 -4.13
N LEU A 187 19.32 5.86 -4.20
CA LEU A 187 18.68 6.56 -5.29
C LEU A 187 18.56 8.05 -4.94
N TYR A 188 19.37 8.86 -5.59
CA TYR A 188 19.34 10.31 -5.41
C TYR A 188 18.47 10.92 -6.51
N PHE A 189 17.33 11.45 -6.14
CA PHE A 189 16.53 12.31 -7.02
C PHE A 189 16.70 13.75 -6.56
N PRO A 190 17.16 14.68 -7.44
CA PRO A 190 17.28 16.08 -7.06
C PRO A 190 15.92 16.62 -6.62
N ASP A 191 15.95 17.34 -5.51
CA ASP A 191 14.83 17.95 -4.77
C ASP A 191 13.97 18.85 -5.67
N ASN A 192 12.98 18.30 -6.35
CA ASN A 192 11.98 19.12 -7.02
C ASN A 192 10.54 18.87 -6.53
N GLN A 193 10.33 17.99 -5.53
CA GLN A 193 8.95 17.70 -5.04
C GLN A 193 8.93 17.19 -3.57
N GLN A 194 9.73 17.74 -2.67
CA GLN A 194 9.71 17.33 -1.25
C GLN A 194 8.44 17.75 -0.49
N ASP A 195 7.53 18.53 -1.07
CA ASP A 195 6.43 19.15 -0.33
C ASP A 195 5.07 18.43 -0.39
N ASN A 196 4.96 17.24 -1.03
CA ASN A 196 3.63 16.66 -1.23
C ASN A 196 3.22 15.52 -0.28
N LEU A 197 4.08 15.07 0.63
CA LEU A 197 3.69 14.09 1.67
C LEU A 197 3.34 14.74 3.01
N THR A 198 3.69 16.02 3.20
CA THR A 198 3.33 16.83 4.38
C THR A 198 2.19 17.80 4.11
N ASN A 199 1.73 17.95 2.86
CA ASN A 199 0.60 18.81 2.54
C ASN A 199 -0.75 18.10 2.72
N SER A 200 -1.01 17.66 3.95
CA SER A 200 -2.37 17.61 4.49
C SER A 200 -3.00 19.01 4.68
N ALA A 201 -2.30 20.06 4.27
CA ALA A 201 -2.71 21.44 4.52
C ALA A 201 -3.84 21.95 3.61
N ASP A 202 -4.04 21.39 2.42
CA ASP A 202 -5.06 21.91 1.50
C ASP A 202 -6.46 21.30 1.68
N PHE A 203 -6.63 20.28 2.53
CA PHE A 203 -7.95 19.71 2.86
C PHE A 203 -8.53 20.17 4.21
N GLN A 204 -7.75 20.91 5.01
CA GLN A 204 -8.22 21.42 6.30
C GLN A 204 -9.14 22.66 6.19
N SER A 205 -9.30 23.23 5.02
CA SER A 205 -10.12 24.44 4.81
C SER A 205 -11.64 24.22 4.90
N THR A 206 -12.11 22.99 5.08
CA THR A 206 -13.55 22.67 5.19
C THR A 206 -14.01 22.28 6.59
N LEU A 207 -13.06 22.07 7.53
CA LEU A 207 -13.37 21.72 8.91
C LEU A 207 -13.35 22.98 9.79
N ASP A 208 -14.34 23.10 10.68
CA ASP A 208 -14.32 24.13 11.71
C ASP A 208 -13.28 23.80 12.82
N LEU A 209 -13.01 24.76 13.70
CA LEU A 209 -11.98 24.65 14.74
C LEU A 209 -12.27 23.49 15.72
N GLU A 210 -13.54 23.23 16.01
CA GLU A 210 -13.95 22.15 16.93
C GLU A 210 -13.75 20.79 16.29
N GLN A 211 -14.08 20.64 15.00
CA GLN A 211 -13.85 19.42 14.23
C GLN A 211 -12.34 19.13 14.06
N GLN A 212 -11.52 20.16 13.84
CA GLN A 212 -10.06 20.01 13.78
C GLN A 212 -9.49 19.56 15.13
N THR A 213 -9.97 20.15 16.22
CA THR A 213 -9.54 19.78 17.57
C THR A 213 -9.92 18.33 17.86
N LEU A 214 -11.15 17.92 17.54
CA LEU A 214 -11.61 16.56 17.72
C LEU A 214 -10.80 15.57 16.87
N LEU A 215 -10.53 15.88 15.60
CA LEU A 215 -9.72 15.06 14.70
C LEU A 215 -8.30 14.82 15.24
N ASN A 216 -7.70 15.83 15.89
CA ASN A 216 -6.37 15.70 16.48
C ASN A 216 -6.34 14.80 17.73
N LEU A 217 -7.48 14.59 18.39
CA LEU A 217 -7.60 13.66 19.51
C LEU A 217 -7.86 12.21 19.07
N ILE A 218 -8.29 12.01 17.83
CA ILE A 218 -8.53 10.66 17.29
C ILE A 218 -7.20 10.09 16.77
N LEU A 219 -6.78 8.99 17.37
CA LEU A 219 -5.53 8.32 17.04
C LEU A 219 -5.66 7.48 15.74
N PHE A 220 -4.53 7.15 15.13
CA PHE A 220 -4.46 6.18 14.03
C PHE A 220 -4.76 4.74 14.48
N ASP A 221 -4.71 4.47 15.79
CA ASP A 221 -5.33 3.30 16.42
C ASP A 221 -6.79 3.60 16.77
N SER A 222 -7.47 2.69 17.49
CA SER A 222 -8.87 2.89 17.87
C SER A 222 -9.01 3.86 19.05
N THR A 223 -9.90 4.85 18.95
CA THR A 223 -10.28 5.79 20.03
C THR A 223 -11.77 5.66 20.29
N SER A 224 -12.18 5.47 21.53
CA SER A 224 -13.60 5.36 21.90
C SER A 224 -14.28 6.72 22.02
N ILE A 225 -15.61 6.75 21.85
CA ILE A 225 -16.39 7.98 22.09
C ILE A 225 -16.22 8.44 23.55
N ASP A 226 -16.19 7.52 24.51
CA ASP A 226 -16.06 7.84 25.93
C ASP A 226 -14.72 8.53 26.22
N ASP A 227 -13.63 8.11 25.57
CA ASP A 227 -12.33 8.77 25.69
C ASP A 227 -12.37 10.20 25.14
N LEU A 228 -13.05 10.40 24.00
CA LEU A 228 -13.20 11.72 23.38
C LEU A 228 -14.07 12.65 24.25
N VAL A 229 -15.15 12.14 24.84
CA VAL A 229 -15.97 12.88 25.82
C VAL A 229 -15.13 13.28 27.02
N GLY A 230 -14.35 12.35 27.56
CA GLY A 230 -13.48 12.60 28.72
C GLY A 230 -12.40 13.66 28.44
N GLN A 231 -11.85 13.69 27.23
CA GLN A 231 -10.79 14.65 26.85
C GLN A 231 -11.31 16.02 26.46
N THR A 232 -12.48 16.09 25.81
CA THR A 232 -13.05 17.37 25.32
C THR A 232 -13.98 18.02 26.32
N GLY A 233 -14.59 17.25 27.24
CA GLY A 233 -15.66 17.74 28.13
C GLY A 233 -16.96 18.06 27.39
N SER A 234 -17.08 17.78 26.12
CA SER A 234 -18.24 18.06 25.28
C SER A 234 -19.34 17.01 25.46
N ALA A 235 -20.60 17.38 25.21
CA ALA A 235 -21.73 16.44 25.25
C ALA A 235 -21.57 15.36 24.16
N VAL A 236 -21.99 14.13 24.47
CA VAL A 236 -21.91 12.95 23.59
C VAL A 236 -22.56 13.22 22.23
N GLU A 237 -23.71 13.94 22.23
CA GLU A 237 -24.44 14.28 21.02
C GLU A 237 -23.62 15.16 20.06
N ASN A 238 -22.87 16.14 20.60
CA ASN A 238 -22.03 17.02 19.82
C ASN A 238 -20.85 16.26 19.21
N ILE A 239 -20.20 15.40 20.02
CA ILE A 239 -19.11 14.55 19.52
C ILE A 239 -19.60 13.59 18.44
N ALA A 240 -20.74 12.94 18.63
CA ALA A 240 -21.31 12.03 17.64
C ALA A 240 -21.64 12.75 16.31
N SER A 241 -22.15 13.97 16.37
CA SER A 241 -22.42 14.79 15.18
C SER A 241 -21.13 15.15 14.44
N MET A 242 -20.09 15.57 15.16
CA MET A 242 -18.78 15.89 14.56
C MET A 242 -18.10 14.64 13.99
N LEU A 243 -18.17 13.49 14.67
CA LEU A 243 -17.64 12.22 14.17
C LEU A 243 -18.31 11.80 12.86
N LEU A 244 -19.63 11.96 12.75
CA LEU A 244 -20.34 11.68 11.51
C LEU A 244 -19.86 12.55 10.35
N VAL A 245 -19.65 13.84 10.60
CA VAL A 245 -19.11 14.77 9.57
C VAL A 245 -17.69 14.36 9.17
N LEU A 246 -16.83 14.05 10.13
CA LEU A 246 -15.46 13.60 9.87
C LEU A 246 -15.42 12.27 9.11
N GLU A 247 -16.33 11.35 9.40
CA GLU A 247 -16.46 10.07 8.69
C GLU A 247 -16.94 10.27 7.25
N LEU A 248 -17.97 11.10 7.03
CA LEU A 248 -18.47 11.44 5.69
C LEU A 248 -17.40 12.09 4.80
N HIS A 249 -16.52 12.91 5.39
CA HIS A 249 -15.37 13.50 4.68
C HIS A 249 -14.17 12.55 4.57
N GLY A 250 -14.24 11.33 5.16
CA GLY A 250 -13.19 10.32 5.08
C GLY A 250 -11.94 10.63 5.91
N TYR A 251 -12.05 11.45 6.95
CA TYR A 251 -10.95 11.70 7.89
C TYR A 251 -10.79 10.58 8.91
N ILE A 252 -11.91 9.93 9.25
CA ILE A 252 -11.96 8.82 10.22
C ILE A 252 -12.79 7.66 9.67
N GLU A 253 -12.67 6.50 10.30
CA GLU A 253 -13.58 5.38 10.06
C GLU A 253 -14.07 4.79 11.39
N ALA A 254 -15.34 4.34 11.39
CA ALA A 254 -15.89 3.57 12.49
C ALA A 254 -15.29 2.17 12.53
N VAL A 255 -14.89 1.71 13.72
CA VAL A 255 -14.33 0.38 13.98
C VAL A 255 -15.26 -0.37 14.95
N ALA A 256 -15.14 -1.70 15.01
CA ALA A 256 -15.94 -2.51 15.92
C ALA A 256 -15.78 -2.04 17.39
N GLY A 257 -16.89 -2.04 18.15
CA GLY A 257 -16.90 -1.64 19.56
C GLY A 257 -17.18 -0.16 19.81
N GLY A 258 -17.75 0.59 18.85
CA GLY A 258 -18.08 2.01 19.03
C GLY A 258 -16.84 2.90 19.07
N CYS A 259 -15.77 2.47 18.45
CA CYS A 259 -14.50 3.20 18.34
C CYS A 259 -14.36 3.81 16.95
N TYR A 260 -13.52 4.85 16.86
CA TYR A 260 -13.15 5.52 15.63
C TYR A 260 -11.65 5.53 15.46
N ARG A 261 -11.19 5.53 14.21
CA ARG A 261 -9.77 5.56 13.86
C ARG A 261 -9.53 6.63 12.81
N ARG A 262 -8.45 7.38 12.98
CA ARG A 262 -8.00 8.38 11.99
C ARG A 262 -7.51 7.71 10.73
N MET A 263 -7.86 8.27 9.57
CA MET A 263 -7.49 7.75 8.24
C MET A 263 -6.40 8.61 7.58
N ARG A 264 -6.28 9.89 7.93
CA ARG A 264 -5.36 10.87 7.38
C ARG A 264 -5.23 12.10 8.28
#